data_30da3cf772ac1aadd4ed1553d3c48a2d
#
_entry.id   30da3cf772ac1aadd4ed1553d3c48a2d
#
_cell.length_a   1.000
_cell.length_b   1.000
_cell.length_c   1.000
_cell.angle_alpha   90.00
_cell.angle_beta   90.00
_cell.angle_gamma   90.00
#
_symmetry.space_group_name_H-M   'P 1'
#
loop_
_entity.id
_entity.type
_entity.pdbx_description
1 polymer ?
#
loop_
_entity_poly.entity_id
_entity_poly.type
_entity_poly.pdbx_seq_one_letter_code
_entity_poly.pdbx_strand_id
1 'polypeptide(L)'
;LFLDGSFGYLSFGRMGSMVGGNGPYARFGHVVSPFSCGWGDIGGHLQVVSLGYEFIDNAVAYTTPKWAGFDATVQYSFGSDTKSYGDNGVEGKSSVERMLSAAVRYQNEALMVAAGIESINHAQPAADEAQLDDAFSYNLGANYNAGWAKFFVYGQIFENYANAAKTTTFHQDSGVDGFGVNIGADVPLFGGTFKASFGYGDFEASRDSALSMKTCQTAVGYTYSLSRRTTLYTAAGWIHSNNSSAYEAQKPTAAEDIYQFTAGIVHKF
;
A
#
# COMPACT_ATOMS: atom_id res chain seq x y z
N LEU A 1 19.92 -10.12 -3.93
CA LEU A 1 20.68 -10.47 -5.14
C LEU A 1 19.88 -10.03 -6.36
N PHE A 2 20.55 -9.46 -7.38
CA PHE A 2 19.87 -9.10 -8.63
C PHE A 2 20.78 -9.31 -9.86
N LEU A 3 20.12 -9.45 -11.01
CA LEU A 3 20.74 -9.47 -12.33
C LEU A 3 20.06 -8.37 -13.17
N ASP A 4 20.85 -7.50 -13.77
CA ASP A 4 20.38 -6.42 -14.63
C ASP A 4 21.06 -6.49 -16.00
N GLY A 5 20.28 -6.35 -17.07
CA GLY A 5 20.79 -6.46 -18.43
C GLY A 5 19.73 -6.12 -19.49
N SER A 6 20.09 -6.36 -20.76
CA SER A 6 19.18 -6.14 -21.90
C SER A 6 17.88 -6.99 -21.82
N PHE A 7 17.90 -8.08 -21.06
CA PHE A 7 16.75 -8.93 -20.80
C PHE A 7 15.78 -8.36 -19.76
N GLY A 8 16.14 -7.29 -19.02
CA GLY A 8 15.38 -6.70 -17.94
C GLY A 8 16.06 -6.85 -16.59
N TYR A 9 15.29 -6.74 -15.52
CA TYR A 9 15.77 -6.73 -14.14
C TYR A 9 15.15 -7.90 -13.36
N LEU A 10 15.99 -8.84 -12.91
CA LEU A 10 15.60 -10.01 -12.13
C LEU A 10 16.22 -9.93 -10.75
N SER A 11 15.45 -10.14 -9.68
CA SER A 11 16.00 -10.18 -8.33
C SER A 11 15.38 -11.24 -7.43
N PHE A 12 16.11 -11.56 -6.35
CA PHE A 12 15.84 -12.63 -5.41
C PHE A 12 16.05 -12.15 -3.98
N GLY A 13 15.25 -12.68 -3.05
CA GLY A 13 15.36 -12.46 -1.61
C GLY A 13 14.26 -11.57 -1.05
N ARG A 14 14.54 -10.87 0.06
CA ARG A 14 13.60 -9.94 0.67
C ARG A 14 13.54 -8.63 -0.12
N MET A 15 12.34 -8.19 -0.43
CA MET A 15 12.12 -6.96 -1.22
C MET A 15 10.79 -6.30 -0.88
N GLY A 16 10.63 -5.03 -1.27
CA GLY A 16 9.36 -4.32 -1.14
C GLY A 16 8.30 -4.87 -2.11
N SER A 17 7.05 -4.93 -1.68
CA SER A 17 5.91 -5.31 -2.52
C SER A 17 5.55 -4.20 -3.52
N MET A 18 4.76 -4.52 -4.53
CA MET A 18 4.32 -3.54 -5.53
C MET A 18 3.32 -2.54 -4.97
N VAL A 19 2.44 -2.96 -4.06
CA VAL A 19 1.34 -2.14 -3.53
C VAL A 19 1.80 -1.32 -2.33
N GLY A 20 2.37 -1.96 -1.32
CA GLY A 20 2.73 -1.33 -0.04
C GLY A 20 4.18 -0.90 0.07
N GLY A 21 5.07 -1.49 -0.72
CA GLY A 21 6.51 -1.29 -0.59
C GLY A 21 7.03 0.02 -1.16
N ASN A 22 8.18 0.42 -0.62
CA ASN A 22 9.06 1.42 -1.21
C ASN A 22 10.22 0.69 -1.88
N GLY A 23 10.62 1.12 -3.07
CA GLY A 23 11.75 0.53 -3.76
C GLY A 23 11.53 0.36 -5.27
N PRO A 24 12.41 -0.37 -5.96
CA PRO A 24 12.39 -0.46 -7.42
C PRO A 24 11.15 -1.16 -7.98
N TYR A 25 10.48 -1.98 -7.18
CA TYR A 25 9.29 -2.72 -7.58
C TYR A 25 7.98 -2.00 -7.27
N ALA A 26 7.98 -0.95 -6.45
CA ALA A 26 6.79 -0.19 -6.14
C ALA A 26 6.14 0.34 -7.42
N ARG A 27 4.92 -0.11 -7.69
CA ARG A 27 4.10 0.37 -8.81
C ARG A 27 2.99 1.28 -8.32
N PHE A 28 2.56 1.07 -7.08
CA PHE A 28 1.52 1.84 -6.42
C PHE A 28 2.07 2.58 -5.20
N GLY A 29 2.80 1.96 -4.32
CA GLY A 29 3.38 2.50 -3.11
C GLY A 29 3.67 4.01 -3.10
N HIS A 30 4.94 4.38 -3.14
CA HIS A 30 5.35 5.79 -3.06
C HIS A 30 5.09 6.63 -4.35
N VAL A 31 4.60 6.02 -5.43
CA VAL A 31 4.44 6.70 -6.73
C VAL A 31 3.04 7.27 -6.96
N VAL A 32 2.04 6.89 -6.16
CA VAL A 32 0.63 7.25 -6.35
C VAL A 32 0.08 8.20 -5.27
N SER A 33 0.94 8.76 -4.42
CA SER A 33 0.56 9.71 -3.38
C SER A 33 1.64 10.77 -3.15
N PRO A 34 1.27 12.02 -2.82
CA PRO A 34 2.21 13.08 -2.45
C PRO A 34 2.93 12.79 -1.13
N PHE A 35 2.40 11.93 -0.28
CA PHE A 35 2.96 11.52 0.99
C PHE A 35 3.66 10.15 0.95
N SER A 36 4.00 9.67 -0.25
CA SER A 36 4.55 8.33 -0.44
C SER A 36 3.54 7.25 0.02
N CYS A 37 4.00 6.22 0.72
CA CYS A 37 3.11 5.26 1.40
C CYS A 37 2.45 5.86 2.65
N GLY A 38 2.92 7.01 3.12
CA GLY A 38 2.49 7.75 4.30
C GLY A 38 3.70 8.32 5.04
N TRP A 39 3.56 9.50 5.63
CA TRP A 39 4.55 10.04 6.55
C TRP A 39 4.14 9.66 7.98
N GLY A 40 4.64 8.51 8.47
CA GLY A 40 4.01 7.81 9.56
C GLY A 40 2.65 7.29 9.08
N ASP A 41 1.57 7.72 9.71
CA ASP A 41 0.20 7.39 9.30
C ASP A 41 -0.50 8.55 8.57
N ILE A 42 0.23 9.62 8.23
CA ILE A 42 -0.34 10.80 7.58
C ILE A 42 -0.29 10.62 6.06
N GLY A 43 -1.43 10.73 5.42
CA GLY A 43 -1.61 11.09 4.02
C GLY A 43 -1.27 10.06 2.98
N GLY A 44 -0.87 8.88 3.26
CA GLY A 44 -0.69 7.82 2.25
C GLY A 44 -2.01 7.17 1.84
N HIS A 45 -2.00 6.35 0.82
CA HIS A 45 -3.17 5.55 0.43
C HIS A 45 -3.46 4.43 1.45
N LEU A 46 -2.50 4.06 2.29
CA LEU A 46 -2.58 2.94 3.23
C LEU A 46 -3.70 3.02 4.27
N GLN A 47 -4.25 4.20 4.49
CA GLN A 47 -5.36 4.41 5.43
C GLN A 47 -6.74 4.11 4.81
N VAL A 48 -6.78 3.91 3.51
CA VAL A 48 -8.04 3.74 2.76
C VAL A 48 -8.02 2.54 1.82
N VAL A 49 -7.00 1.69 1.92
CA VAL A 49 -6.85 0.46 1.11
C VAL A 49 -6.43 -0.71 1.98
N SER A 50 -6.41 -1.89 1.43
CA SER A 50 -5.78 -3.05 2.06
C SER A 50 -4.36 -3.24 1.58
N LEU A 51 -3.49 -3.70 2.48
CA LEU A 51 -2.13 -4.10 2.19
C LEU A 51 -1.92 -5.55 2.59
N GLY A 52 -1.42 -6.34 1.63
CA GLY A 52 -0.88 -7.64 1.97
C GLY A 52 0.39 -7.47 2.81
N TYR A 53 1.43 -6.98 2.19
CA TYR A 53 2.75 -6.80 2.81
C TYR A 53 3.45 -5.54 2.32
N GLU A 54 4.21 -4.87 3.20
CA GLU A 54 5.16 -3.83 2.80
C GLU A 54 6.42 -4.47 2.20
N PHE A 55 6.87 -5.59 2.79
CA PHE A 55 8.01 -6.38 2.34
C PHE A 55 7.61 -7.84 2.24
N ILE A 56 8.13 -8.51 1.23
CA ILE A 56 7.96 -9.94 1.01
C ILE A 56 9.29 -10.67 1.12
N ASP A 57 9.29 -11.80 1.82
CA ASP A 57 10.43 -12.67 1.99
C ASP A 57 10.45 -13.77 0.91
N ASN A 58 11.59 -14.43 0.73
CA ASN A 58 11.75 -15.57 -0.17
C ASN A 58 11.18 -15.31 -1.58
N ALA A 59 11.40 -14.11 -2.09
CA ALA A 59 10.75 -13.63 -3.29
C ALA A 59 11.67 -13.66 -4.51
N VAL A 60 11.02 -13.82 -5.67
CA VAL A 60 11.58 -13.59 -7.00
C VAL A 60 10.78 -12.48 -7.65
N ALA A 61 11.45 -11.51 -8.26
CA ALA A 61 10.79 -10.46 -9.02
C ALA A 61 11.50 -10.25 -10.36
N TYR A 62 10.69 -10.04 -11.39
CA TYR A 62 11.17 -9.73 -12.72
C TYR A 62 10.46 -8.51 -13.29
N THR A 63 11.24 -7.57 -13.83
CA THR A 63 10.72 -6.42 -14.59
C THR A 63 11.28 -6.47 -16.00
N THR A 64 10.40 -6.37 -16.99
CA THR A 64 10.78 -6.34 -18.41
C THR A 64 11.61 -5.10 -18.74
N PRO A 65 12.41 -5.12 -19.82
CA PRO A 65 12.90 -3.90 -20.43
C PRO A 65 11.74 -2.98 -20.80
N LYS A 66 11.98 -1.67 -20.81
CA LYS A 66 11.01 -0.68 -21.30
C LYS A 66 10.86 -0.77 -22.80
N TRP A 67 9.62 -0.83 -23.26
CA TRP A 67 9.27 -0.75 -24.67
C TRP A 67 8.17 0.29 -24.89
N ALA A 68 8.45 1.31 -25.69
CA ALA A 68 7.51 2.41 -25.99
C ALA A 68 6.88 3.07 -24.74
N GLY A 69 7.64 3.14 -23.62
CA GLY A 69 7.17 3.67 -22.35
C GLY A 69 6.54 2.65 -21.41
N PHE A 70 6.26 1.42 -21.89
CA PHE A 70 5.69 0.34 -21.09
C PHE A 70 6.75 -0.54 -20.46
N ASP A 71 6.50 -0.99 -19.25
CA ASP A 71 7.15 -2.13 -18.59
C ASP A 71 6.13 -2.96 -17.83
N ALA A 72 6.44 -4.23 -17.62
CA ALA A 72 5.67 -5.15 -16.79
C ALA A 72 6.55 -5.71 -15.68
N THR A 73 5.95 -5.93 -14.51
CA THR A 73 6.65 -6.53 -13.36
C THR A 73 5.80 -7.65 -12.80
N VAL A 74 6.46 -8.75 -12.44
CA VAL A 74 5.86 -9.86 -11.70
C VAL A 74 6.71 -10.12 -10.46
N GLN A 75 6.08 -10.33 -9.32
CA GLN A 75 6.71 -10.75 -8.07
C GLN A 75 6.01 -12.01 -7.57
N TYR A 76 6.78 -12.96 -7.08
CA TYR A 76 6.27 -14.14 -6.39
C TYR A 76 7.07 -14.37 -5.11
N SER A 77 6.37 -14.57 -4.01
CA SER A 77 6.94 -14.98 -2.72
C SER A 77 6.57 -16.43 -2.43
N PHE A 78 7.57 -17.24 -2.14
CA PHE A 78 7.41 -18.65 -1.72
C PHE A 78 7.08 -18.80 -0.24
N GLY A 79 7.11 -17.69 0.53
CA GLY A 79 6.78 -17.57 1.93
C GLY A 79 6.89 -16.12 2.34
N SER A 80 5.76 -15.40 2.38
CA SER A 80 5.72 -13.93 2.47
C SER A 80 6.27 -13.40 3.78
N ASP A 81 6.01 -14.12 4.88
CA ASP A 81 6.58 -13.86 6.21
C ASP A 81 6.83 -15.17 6.94
N THR A 82 8.09 -15.61 6.96
CA THR A 82 8.48 -16.85 7.62
C THR A 82 8.69 -16.71 9.13
N LYS A 83 8.65 -15.49 9.67
CA LYS A 83 8.92 -15.25 11.09
C LYS A 83 7.68 -15.25 11.98
N SER A 84 6.50 -14.98 11.40
CA SER A 84 5.28 -14.72 12.17
C SER A 84 4.42 -15.95 12.41
N TYR A 85 4.67 -17.09 11.76
CA TYR A 85 3.73 -18.20 11.69
C TYR A 85 4.22 -19.52 12.30
N GLY A 86 5.06 -19.52 13.31
CA GLY A 86 5.46 -20.74 14.02
C GLY A 86 5.82 -21.91 13.07
N ASP A 87 5.20 -23.08 13.26
CA ASP A 87 5.42 -24.25 12.38
C ASP A 87 4.89 -24.07 10.94
N ASN A 88 4.00 -23.10 10.70
CA ASN A 88 3.44 -22.78 9.40
C ASN A 88 4.39 -21.94 8.52
N GLY A 89 5.43 -21.36 9.11
CA GLY A 89 6.48 -20.60 8.42
C GLY A 89 7.66 -21.44 7.90
N VAL A 90 7.56 -22.75 7.84
CA VAL A 90 8.65 -23.60 7.36
C VAL A 90 8.73 -23.54 5.84
N GLU A 91 9.84 -23.01 5.33
CA GLU A 91 10.14 -22.94 3.91
C GLU A 91 9.96 -24.29 3.20
N GLY A 92 9.36 -24.28 2.02
CA GLY A 92 9.12 -25.47 1.21
C GLY A 92 7.86 -26.27 1.57
N LYS A 93 7.10 -25.88 2.60
CA LYS A 93 5.78 -26.47 2.88
C LYS A 93 4.68 -25.72 2.10
N SER A 94 3.71 -26.45 1.58
CA SER A 94 2.53 -25.89 0.90
C SER A 94 1.62 -25.07 1.81
N SER A 95 1.80 -25.19 3.12
CA SER A 95 1.04 -24.50 4.15
C SER A 95 1.51 -23.06 4.46
N VAL A 96 2.62 -22.61 3.87
CA VAL A 96 3.10 -21.24 4.08
C VAL A 96 2.32 -20.25 3.24
N GLU A 97 2.20 -19.03 3.74
CA GLU A 97 1.57 -17.93 3.00
C GLU A 97 2.42 -17.54 1.79
N ARG A 98 1.78 -17.44 0.64
CA ARG A 98 2.41 -17.11 -0.64
C ARG A 98 1.74 -15.90 -1.26
N MET A 99 2.49 -15.14 -2.01
CA MET A 99 2.00 -13.93 -2.66
C MET A 99 2.44 -13.89 -4.12
N LEU A 100 1.52 -13.57 -5.00
CA LEU A 100 1.76 -13.25 -6.40
C LEU A 100 1.29 -11.84 -6.68
N SER A 101 2.13 -10.99 -7.26
CA SER A 101 1.74 -9.67 -7.76
C SER A 101 2.21 -9.50 -9.19
N ALA A 102 1.38 -8.89 -10.02
CA ALA A 102 1.72 -8.55 -11.39
C ALA A 102 1.17 -7.16 -11.74
N ALA A 103 1.96 -6.36 -12.44
CA ALA A 103 1.55 -5.02 -12.86
C ALA A 103 2.16 -4.66 -14.22
N VAL A 104 1.42 -3.87 -14.98
CA VAL A 104 1.88 -3.17 -16.17
C VAL A 104 1.91 -1.68 -15.86
N ARG A 105 2.99 -1.02 -16.28
CA ARG A 105 3.15 0.42 -16.12
C ARG A 105 3.46 1.06 -17.47
N TYR A 106 2.80 2.17 -17.76
CA TYR A 106 3.21 3.14 -18.77
C TYR A 106 3.84 4.35 -18.09
N GLN A 107 4.96 4.82 -18.57
CA GLN A 107 5.62 6.01 -18.05
C GLN A 107 6.35 6.79 -19.14
N ASN A 108 6.02 8.07 -19.24
CA ASN A 108 6.77 9.07 -19.97
C ASN A 108 7.24 10.21 -19.02
N GLU A 109 7.66 11.36 -19.58
CA GLU A 109 8.16 12.48 -18.78
C GLU A 109 7.10 13.11 -17.87
N ALA A 110 5.85 13.16 -18.29
CA ALA A 110 4.77 13.82 -17.58
C ALA A 110 3.81 12.84 -16.86
N LEU A 111 3.56 11.69 -17.45
CA LEU A 111 2.51 10.76 -17.01
C LEU A 111 3.10 9.41 -16.61
N MET A 112 2.66 8.89 -15.49
CA MET A 112 2.79 7.48 -15.11
C MET A 112 1.40 6.92 -14.86
N VAL A 113 1.09 5.75 -15.43
CA VAL A 113 -0.10 4.95 -15.14
C VAL A 113 0.33 3.53 -14.88
N ALA A 114 -0.20 2.91 -13.84
CA ALA A 114 0.03 1.50 -13.53
C ALA A 114 -1.31 0.82 -13.23
N ALA A 115 -1.46 -0.40 -13.74
CA ALA A 115 -2.55 -1.31 -13.39
C ALA A 115 -1.96 -2.66 -12.97
N GLY A 116 -2.50 -3.28 -11.93
CA GLY A 116 -1.96 -4.53 -11.42
C GLY A 116 -2.94 -5.30 -10.54
N ILE A 117 -2.56 -6.54 -10.29
CA ILE A 117 -3.26 -7.47 -9.42
C ILE A 117 -2.31 -7.97 -8.34
N GLU A 118 -2.86 -8.31 -7.20
CA GLU A 118 -2.16 -9.01 -6.13
C GLU A 118 -3.03 -10.15 -5.62
N SER A 119 -2.43 -11.30 -5.37
CA SER A 119 -3.09 -12.46 -4.77
C SER A 119 -2.25 -12.96 -3.61
N ILE A 120 -2.90 -13.23 -2.48
CA ILE A 120 -2.29 -13.83 -1.30
C ILE A 120 -2.99 -15.15 -1.04
N ASN A 121 -2.23 -16.23 -1.11
CA ASN A 121 -2.69 -17.54 -0.69
C ASN A 121 -2.35 -17.67 0.80
N HIS A 122 -3.35 -17.50 1.65
CA HIS A 122 -3.16 -17.50 3.10
C HIS A 122 -2.62 -18.83 3.62
N ALA A 123 -1.73 -18.74 4.60
CA ALA A 123 -1.20 -19.92 5.28
C ALA A 123 -2.36 -20.73 5.92
N GLN A 124 -2.22 -22.05 5.93
CA GLN A 124 -3.14 -22.88 6.71
C GLN A 124 -2.87 -22.65 8.20
N PRO A 125 -3.89 -22.26 8.97
CA PRO A 125 -3.75 -22.05 10.41
C PRO A 125 -3.45 -23.36 11.14
N ALA A 126 -3.05 -23.24 12.40
CA ALA A 126 -3.06 -24.38 13.32
C ALA A 126 -4.50 -24.95 13.46
N ALA A 127 -4.61 -26.18 13.89
CA ALA A 127 -5.83 -26.99 13.82
C ALA A 127 -7.12 -26.35 14.42
N ASP A 128 -6.98 -25.33 15.26
CA ASP A 128 -8.09 -24.68 15.99
C ASP A 128 -8.37 -23.24 15.51
N GLU A 129 -7.67 -22.76 14.45
CA GLU A 129 -7.87 -21.42 13.90
C GLU A 129 -8.64 -21.49 12.59
N ALA A 130 -9.52 -20.51 12.35
CA ALA A 130 -10.25 -20.43 11.08
C ALA A 130 -9.32 -20.03 9.94
N GLN A 131 -9.41 -20.74 8.83
CA GLN A 131 -8.67 -20.43 7.63
C GLN A 131 -9.32 -19.25 6.90
N LEU A 132 -8.54 -18.24 6.54
CA LEU A 132 -8.96 -17.20 5.61
C LEU A 132 -8.97 -17.76 4.17
N ASP A 133 -9.95 -17.32 3.39
CA ASP A 133 -9.96 -17.58 1.95
C ASP A 133 -8.85 -16.77 1.27
N ASP A 134 -8.42 -17.19 0.07
CA ASP A 134 -7.37 -16.51 -0.66
C ASP A 134 -7.77 -15.05 -0.95
N ALA A 135 -6.85 -14.13 -0.72
CA ALA A 135 -7.06 -12.72 -0.95
C ALA A 135 -6.70 -12.29 -2.36
N PHE A 136 -7.47 -11.33 -2.90
CA PHE A 136 -7.22 -10.71 -4.18
C PHE A 136 -7.38 -9.20 -4.12
N SER A 137 -6.55 -8.47 -4.90
CA SER A 137 -6.78 -7.05 -5.16
C SER A 137 -6.52 -6.67 -6.61
N TYR A 138 -7.28 -5.67 -7.06
CA TYR A 138 -7.13 -4.97 -8.33
C TYR A 138 -6.73 -3.53 -8.05
N ASN A 139 -5.65 -3.09 -8.67
CA ASN A 139 -5.00 -1.84 -8.36
C ASN A 139 -4.86 -0.99 -9.61
N LEU A 140 -5.23 0.28 -9.53
CA LEU A 140 -5.04 1.26 -10.59
C LEU A 140 -4.48 2.55 -9.98
N GLY A 141 -3.37 3.03 -10.51
CA GLY A 141 -2.73 4.24 -10.01
C GLY A 141 -2.14 5.08 -11.12
N ALA A 142 -2.12 6.39 -10.92
CA ALA A 142 -1.48 7.31 -11.84
C ALA A 142 -0.87 8.52 -11.12
N ASN A 143 0.11 9.12 -11.75
CA ASN A 143 0.52 10.48 -11.45
C ASN A 143 0.75 11.28 -12.75
N TYR A 144 0.47 12.56 -12.68
CA TYR A 144 0.62 13.47 -13.82
C TYR A 144 1.29 14.78 -13.38
N ASN A 145 2.40 15.10 -14.01
CA ASN A 145 3.11 16.37 -13.82
C ASN A 145 2.66 17.38 -14.88
N ALA A 146 1.85 18.34 -14.47
CA ALA A 146 1.35 19.42 -15.33
C ALA A 146 2.34 20.59 -15.46
N GLY A 147 3.54 20.49 -14.90
CA GLY A 147 4.55 21.55 -14.86
C GLY A 147 4.41 22.50 -13.67
N TRP A 148 3.20 22.97 -13.38
CA TRP A 148 2.89 23.82 -12.22
C TRP A 148 2.43 23.05 -10.97
N ALA A 149 1.99 21.81 -11.15
CA ALA A 149 1.64 20.88 -10.08
C ALA A 149 1.81 19.44 -10.54
N LYS A 150 1.96 18.50 -9.58
CA LYS A 150 1.90 17.06 -9.82
C LYS A 150 0.69 16.50 -9.13
N PHE A 151 -0.16 15.82 -9.87
CA PHE A 151 -1.38 15.18 -9.39
C PHE A 151 -1.18 13.68 -9.23
N PHE A 152 -1.92 13.08 -8.29
CA PHE A 152 -1.88 11.67 -7.97
C PHE A 152 -3.27 11.11 -7.84
N VAL A 153 -3.47 9.87 -8.28
CA VAL A 153 -4.70 9.11 -8.05
C VAL A 153 -4.34 7.65 -7.85
N TYR A 154 -5.06 7.01 -6.95
CA TYR A 154 -4.97 5.57 -6.71
C TYR A 154 -6.33 5.02 -6.33
N GLY A 155 -6.66 3.84 -6.84
CA GLY A 155 -7.84 3.07 -6.47
C GLY A 155 -7.50 1.59 -6.35
N GLN A 156 -8.13 0.93 -5.37
CA GLN A 156 -8.03 -0.49 -5.14
C GLN A 156 -9.43 -1.06 -4.86
N ILE A 157 -9.70 -2.24 -5.41
CA ILE A 157 -10.78 -3.14 -5.00
C ILE A 157 -10.10 -4.39 -4.48
N PHE A 158 -10.57 -4.92 -3.35
CA PHE A 158 -9.93 -6.07 -2.72
C PHE A 158 -10.95 -6.97 -2.00
N GLU A 159 -10.59 -8.25 -1.88
CA GLU A 159 -11.40 -9.31 -1.28
C GLU A 159 -10.52 -10.18 -0.37
N ASN A 160 -11.06 -10.62 0.75
CA ASN A 160 -10.47 -11.56 1.71
C ASN A 160 -9.09 -11.16 2.29
N TYR A 161 -8.76 -9.88 2.33
CA TYR A 161 -7.53 -9.45 2.98
C TYR A 161 -7.61 -9.60 4.50
N ALA A 162 -6.47 -9.85 5.14
CA ALA A 162 -6.41 -9.98 6.60
C ALA A 162 -6.75 -8.68 7.34
N ASN A 163 -6.58 -7.53 6.69
CA ASN A 163 -6.87 -6.23 7.26
C ASN A 163 -7.15 -5.18 6.17
N ALA A 164 -7.78 -4.08 6.56
CA ALA A 164 -7.89 -2.88 5.76
C ALA A 164 -7.45 -1.66 6.57
N ALA A 165 -7.30 -0.49 5.93
CA ALA A 165 -6.89 0.75 6.58
C ALA A 165 -5.72 0.53 7.55
N LYS A 166 -4.69 -0.20 7.08
CA LYS A 166 -3.45 -0.56 7.77
C LYS A 166 -3.61 -1.47 9.00
N THR A 167 -4.60 -1.26 9.83
CA THR A 167 -4.73 -1.97 11.12
C THR A 167 -6.13 -2.49 11.42
N THR A 168 -7.11 -2.19 10.58
CA THR A 168 -8.49 -2.60 10.83
C THR A 168 -8.68 -4.06 10.49
N THR A 169 -9.00 -4.85 11.50
CA THR A 169 -9.41 -6.25 11.39
C THR A 169 -10.81 -6.36 11.97
N PHE A 170 -11.72 -7.03 11.28
CA PHE A 170 -13.09 -7.25 11.78
C PHE A 170 -13.17 -8.47 12.70
N HIS A 171 -12.81 -9.63 12.19
CA HIS A 171 -12.80 -10.88 12.93
C HIS A 171 -11.51 -11.65 12.63
N GLN A 172 -11.08 -12.52 13.57
CA GLN A 172 -9.92 -13.38 13.35
C GLN A 172 -10.18 -14.47 12.29
N ASP A 173 -11.45 -14.78 12.05
CA ASP A 173 -11.92 -15.84 11.15
C ASP A 173 -12.57 -15.32 9.86
N SER A 174 -12.51 -14.03 9.61
CA SER A 174 -13.06 -13.39 8.41
C SER A 174 -12.04 -12.46 7.77
N GLY A 175 -11.89 -12.56 6.47
CA GLY A 175 -11.20 -11.55 5.68
C GLY A 175 -11.97 -10.22 5.64
N VAL A 176 -11.38 -9.25 4.98
CA VAL A 176 -11.96 -7.93 4.74
C VAL A 176 -12.10 -7.74 3.23
N ASP A 177 -13.31 -7.37 2.81
CA ASP A 177 -13.62 -6.97 1.45
C ASP A 177 -13.82 -5.46 1.39
N GLY A 178 -13.59 -4.86 0.25
CA GLY A 178 -13.87 -3.45 0.09
C GLY A 178 -13.17 -2.78 -1.07
N PHE A 179 -13.23 -1.46 -1.03
CA PHE A 179 -12.50 -0.62 -1.97
C PHE A 179 -11.96 0.63 -1.28
N GLY A 180 -10.94 1.21 -1.89
CA GLY A 180 -10.39 2.48 -1.47
C GLY A 180 -9.94 3.32 -2.64
N VAL A 181 -10.04 4.64 -2.47
CA VAL A 181 -9.54 5.63 -3.43
C VAL A 181 -8.73 6.69 -2.70
N ASN A 182 -7.67 7.16 -3.34
CA ASN A 182 -6.85 8.27 -2.83
C ASN A 182 -6.52 9.21 -3.98
N ILE A 183 -6.65 10.51 -3.75
CA ILE A 183 -6.22 11.55 -4.66
C ILE A 183 -5.27 12.51 -3.94
N GLY A 184 -4.40 13.16 -4.67
CA GLY A 184 -3.49 14.12 -4.07
C GLY A 184 -2.81 15.04 -5.06
N ALA A 185 -2.11 16.04 -4.51
CA ALA A 185 -1.35 16.98 -5.31
C ALA A 185 -0.10 17.48 -4.58
N ASP A 186 0.96 17.69 -5.36
CA ASP A 186 2.15 18.46 -5.01
C ASP A 186 2.13 19.78 -5.78
N VAL A 187 2.17 20.90 -5.06
CA VAL A 187 2.16 22.23 -5.66
C VAL A 187 3.39 23.00 -5.20
N PRO A 188 4.32 23.35 -6.12
CA PRO A 188 5.42 24.25 -5.79
C PRO A 188 4.88 25.61 -5.33
N LEU A 189 5.21 26.02 -4.11
CA LEU A 189 4.70 27.22 -3.47
C LEU A 189 5.71 27.77 -2.45
N PHE A 190 5.93 29.09 -2.44
CA PHE A 190 6.80 29.79 -1.49
C PHE A 190 8.20 29.19 -1.33
N GLY A 191 8.81 28.75 -2.43
CA GLY A 191 10.15 28.16 -2.43
C GLY A 191 10.23 26.72 -1.94
N GLY A 192 9.12 26.11 -1.59
CA GLY A 192 8.97 24.70 -1.20
C GLY A 192 7.90 24.00 -2.01
N THR A 193 7.36 22.90 -1.47
CA THR A 193 6.27 22.14 -2.07
C THR A 193 5.16 21.93 -1.04
N PHE A 194 3.99 22.46 -1.32
CA PHE A 194 2.76 22.16 -0.61
C PHE A 194 2.21 20.82 -1.11
N LYS A 195 1.76 19.99 -0.18
CA LYS A 195 1.21 18.67 -0.41
C LYS A 195 -0.18 18.57 0.17
N ALA A 196 -1.09 17.94 -0.57
CA ALA A 196 -2.42 17.63 -0.06
C ALA A 196 -2.86 16.27 -0.57
N SER A 197 -3.59 15.52 0.26
CA SER A 197 -4.26 14.29 -0.15
C SER A 197 -5.62 14.15 0.52
N PHE A 198 -6.50 13.45 -0.17
CA PHE A 198 -7.80 13.00 0.34
C PHE A 198 -7.98 11.53 -0.08
N GLY A 199 -8.43 10.71 0.86
CA GLY A 199 -8.73 9.32 0.63
C GLY A 199 -10.09 8.93 1.21
N TYR A 200 -10.71 7.92 0.61
CA TYR A 200 -11.93 7.30 1.08
C TYR A 200 -11.85 5.79 0.90
N GLY A 201 -12.30 5.04 1.91
CA GLY A 201 -12.41 3.59 1.88
C GLY A 201 -13.74 3.12 2.46
N ASP A 202 -14.24 2.00 1.94
CA ASP A 202 -15.45 1.32 2.39
C ASP A 202 -15.14 -0.17 2.52
N PHE A 203 -15.29 -0.71 3.72
CA PHE A 203 -14.82 -2.03 4.09
C PHE A 203 -15.90 -2.80 4.83
N GLU A 204 -15.98 -4.10 4.58
CA GLU A 204 -16.84 -5.03 5.31
C GLU A 204 -16.13 -6.36 5.58
N ALA A 205 -16.58 -7.09 6.57
CA ALA A 205 -16.07 -8.42 6.80
C ALA A 205 -16.61 -9.39 5.73
N SER A 206 -15.72 -10.17 5.10
CA SER A 206 -16.06 -11.04 3.96
C SER A 206 -17.15 -12.07 4.29
N ARG A 207 -17.31 -12.44 5.57
CA ARG A 207 -18.31 -13.42 6.04
C ARG A 207 -19.48 -12.81 6.81
N ASP A 208 -19.42 -11.51 7.13
CA ASP A 208 -20.48 -10.82 7.87
C ASP A 208 -20.53 -9.33 7.50
N SER A 209 -21.32 -8.98 6.50
CA SER A 209 -21.48 -7.60 6.02
C SER A 209 -22.10 -6.63 7.03
N ALA A 210 -22.66 -7.12 8.15
CA ALA A 210 -23.08 -6.25 9.25
C ALA A 210 -21.88 -5.56 9.93
N LEU A 211 -20.70 -6.19 9.85
CA LEU A 211 -19.44 -5.64 10.32
C LEU A 211 -18.81 -4.81 9.21
N SER A 212 -18.98 -3.51 9.24
CA SER A 212 -18.49 -2.62 8.22
C SER A 212 -17.93 -1.33 8.78
N MET A 213 -17.03 -0.70 8.02
CA MET A 213 -16.41 0.56 8.36
C MET A 213 -16.20 1.39 7.09
N LYS A 214 -16.52 2.67 7.17
CA LYS A 214 -16.15 3.66 6.15
C LYS A 214 -15.11 4.60 6.76
N THR A 215 -14.04 4.85 6.02
CA THR A 215 -12.98 5.74 6.47
C THR A 215 -12.74 6.83 5.45
N CYS A 216 -12.47 8.03 5.91
CA CYS A 216 -11.91 9.08 5.08
C CYS A 216 -10.67 9.66 5.75
N GLN A 217 -9.71 10.04 4.94
CA GLN A 217 -8.53 10.75 5.40
C GLN A 217 -8.33 12.04 4.64
N THR A 218 -7.80 13.04 5.34
CA THR A 218 -7.32 14.27 4.73
C THR A 218 -5.96 14.59 5.31
N ALA A 219 -5.01 14.94 4.46
CA ALA A 219 -3.70 15.36 4.90
C ALA A 219 -3.19 16.57 4.12
N VAL A 220 -2.47 17.43 4.81
CA VAL A 220 -1.73 18.54 4.24
C VAL A 220 -0.31 18.52 4.75
N GLY A 221 0.63 18.96 3.93
CA GLY A 221 2.04 19.01 4.32
C GLY A 221 2.82 20.05 3.53
N TYR A 222 4.02 20.29 3.98
CA TYR A 222 4.93 21.20 3.33
C TYR A 222 6.36 20.70 3.43
N THR A 223 7.11 20.78 2.33
CA THR A 223 8.54 20.51 2.32
C THR A 223 9.29 21.75 1.87
N TYR A 224 10.42 22.05 2.54
CA TYR A 224 11.28 23.17 2.18
C TYR A 224 12.74 22.72 2.17
N SER A 225 13.38 22.85 1.00
CA SER A 225 14.79 22.46 0.84
C SER A 225 15.71 23.59 1.28
N LEU A 226 16.43 23.40 2.40
CA LEU A 226 17.47 24.31 2.87
C LEU A 226 18.74 24.20 2.00
N SER A 227 18.98 23.03 1.44
CA SER A 227 20.10 22.75 0.54
C SER A 227 19.80 21.53 -0.34
N ARG A 228 20.71 21.17 -1.25
CA ARG A 228 20.59 19.91 -2.05
C ARG A 228 20.56 18.65 -1.18
N ARG A 229 21.01 18.71 0.06
CA ARG A 229 21.10 17.57 0.99
C ARG A 229 20.16 17.67 2.17
N THR A 230 19.57 18.84 2.44
CA THR A 230 18.79 19.07 3.68
C THR A 230 17.43 19.61 3.33
N THR A 231 16.38 18.90 3.76
CA THR A 231 14.98 19.28 3.56
C THR A 231 14.26 19.25 4.92
N LEU A 232 13.56 20.33 5.23
CA LEU A 232 12.58 20.38 6.31
C LEU A 232 11.24 19.87 5.79
N TYR A 233 10.48 19.21 6.65
CA TYR A 233 9.12 18.80 6.35
C TYR A 233 8.22 18.96 7.55
N THR A 234 6.95 19.19 7.28
CA THR A 234 5.85 19.14 8.25
C THR A 234 4.59 18.63 7.58
N ALA A 235 3.75 17.93 8.34
CA ALA A 235 2.45 17.48 7.88
C ALA A 235 1.46 17.37 9.02
N ALA A 236 0.19 17.53 8.70
CA ALA A 236 -0.95 17.26 9.57
C ALA A 236 -1.95 16.39 8.80
N GLY A 237 -2.56 15.44 9.49
CA GLY A 237 -3.56 14.54 8.96
C GLY A 237 -4.71 14.33 9.91
N TRP A 238 -5.86 14.06 9.33
CA TRP A 238 -7.09 13.67 10.01
C TRP A 238 -7.67 12.44 9.31
N ILE A 239 -8.03 11.44 10.10
CA ILE A 239 -8.70 10.22 9.68
C ILE A 239 -10.01 10.17 10.45
N HIS A 240 -11.11 9.98 9.75
CA HIS A 240 -12.44 9.78 10.32
C HIS A 240 -12.96 8.42 9.89
N SER A 241 -13.42 7.63 10.86
CA SER A 241 -13.99 6.31 10.64
C SER A 241 -15.45 6.28 11.11
N ASN A 242 -16.34 5.87 10.22
CA ASN A 242 -17.76 5.63 10.54
C ASN A 242 -17.96 4.12 10.59
N ASN A 243 -18.15 3.61 11.78
CA ASN A 243 -18.27 2.19 12.09
C ASN A 243 -19.73 1.77 12.12
N SER A 244 -20.03 0.54 11.68
CA SER A 244 -21.35 -0.05 11.92
C SER A 244 -21.55 -0.33 13.42
N SER A 245 -22.78 -0.30 13.88
CA SER A 245 -23.11 -0.60 15.28
C SER A 245 -22.67 -2.02 15.71
N ALA A 246 -22.64 -2.96 14.79
CA ALA A 246 -22.13 -4.31 15.04
C ALA A 246 -20.61 -4.28 15.29
N TYR A 247 -19.85 -3.49 14.51
CA TYR A 247 -18.41 -3.32 14.71
C TYR A 247 -18.08 -2.59 16.01
N GLU A 248 -18.83 -1.52 16.34
CA GLU A 248 -18.68 -0.80 17.61
C GLU A 248 -18.96 -1.69 18.83
N ALA A 249 -19.93 -2.58 18.74
CA ALA A 249 -20.21 -3.54 19.80
C ALA A 249 -19.05 -4.51 20.05
N GLN A 250 -18.30 -4.86 19.01
CA GLN A 250 -17.11 -5.72 19.13
C GLN A 250 -15.86 -4.95 19.59
N LYS A 251 -15.72 -3.69 19.15
CA LYS A 251 -14.56 -2.83 19.44
C LYS A 251 -15.00 -1.47 19.97
N PRO A 252 -15.54 -1.39 21.19
CA PRO A 252 -16.09 -0.15 21.75
C PRO A 252 -15.03 0.95 21.98
N THR A 253 -13.75 0.65 21.83
CA THR A 253 -12.65 1.59 21.98
C THR A 253 -12.05 2.04 20.62
N ALA A 254 -12.67 1.65 19.50
CA ALA A 254 -12.23 2.11 18.19
C ALA A 254 -12.42 3.63 18.09
N ALA A 255 -11.33 4.35 17.83
CA ALA A 255 -11.41 5.80 17.67
C ALA A 255 -12.08 6.14 16.33
N GLU A 256 -13.10 7.00 16.37
CA GLU A 256 -13.73 7.53 15.16
C GLU A 256 -12.85 8.59 14.48
N ASP A 257 -12.18 9.41 15.27
CA ASP A 257 -11.33 10.49 14.80
C ASP A 257 -9.90 10.32 15.27
N ILE A 258 -8.96 10.40 14.33
CA ILE A 258 -7.52 10.36 14.60
C ILE A 258 -6.88 11.60 13.98
N TYR A 259 -6.20 12.39 14.80
CA TYR A 259 -5.43 13.57 14.38
C TYR A 259 -3.96 13.27 14.55
N GLN A 260 -3.17 13.58 13.53
CA GLN A 260 -1.74 13.37 13.54
C GLN A 260 -1.01 14.62 13.07
N PHE A 261 0.16 14.86 13.65
CA PHE A 261 1.08 15.91 13.25
C PHE A 261 2.50 15.37 13.25
N THR A 262 3.28 15.74 12.24
CA THR A 262 4.71 15.44 12.16
C THR A 262 5.48 16.64 11.64
N ALA A 263 6.71 16.79 12.14
CA ALA A 263 7.70 17.73 11.60
C ALA A 263 9.09 17.12 11.74
N GLY A 264 9.95 17.40 10.78
CA GLY A 264 11.30 16.87 10.85
C GLY A 264 12.24 17.42 9.79
N ILE A 265 13.43 16.86 9.79
CA ILE A 265 14.52 17.18 8.86
C ILE A 265 15.03 15.90 8.23
N VAL A 266 15.24 15.94 6.92
CA VAL A 266 15.94 14.90 6.17
C VAL A 266 17.27 15.42 5.72
N HIS A 267 18.36 14.75 6.10
CA HIS A 267 19.70 15.06 5.63
C HIS A 267 20.31 13.86 4.89
N LYS A 268 20.83 14.08 3.69
CA LYS A 268 21.51 13.05 2.88
C LYS A 268 23.02 13.26 2.97
N PHE A 269 23.73 12.25 3.35
CA PHE A 269 25.19 12.24 3.47
C PHE A 269 25.87 11.96 2.13
#